data_9a4489b4db994845f62023be488fd12e
#
_entry.id   9a4489b4db994845f62023be488fd12e
#
_cell.length_a   1.000
_cell.length_b   1.000
_cell.length_c   1.000
_cell.angle_alpha   90.00
_cell.angle_beta   90.00
_cell.angle_gamma   90.00
#
_symmetry.space_group_name_H-M   'P 1'
#
loop_
_entity.id
_entity.type
_entity.pdbx_description
1 polymer ?
#
loop_
_entity_poly.entity_id
_entity_poly.type
_entity_poly.pdbx_seq_one_letter_code
_entity_poly.pdbx_strand_id
1 'polypeptide(L)'
;MKGLQSTFLHFIFTLMTFALPLSAQASCNSINIPENCTVTTINYATHSNQALLMDCYQAPASPSSALRPVYIYSFGGAWEFGSREDKNMEKLIAALTAQNWVVCCIDYRLGVKMAKEAGTLTRETWMETYLDAINMGTEDIYAATRYLINHSEELQIDTTKIVLAGSSAGAFNSLSAVHQQCSQTELACKYLSPRFRFAGVISQAGALWFEGEETPLYWSQLPCPILFFHGSKDPLVTYDESHKGFSAYGSVAIYKHLASEKSPACFYDFEERGHEICVVPMHTHVPEIMRFLKQYVIQGEQRNEHIVVPKKE
;
A
#
# COMPACT_ATOMS: atom_id res chain seq x y z
N MET A 1 -29.63 21.66 -26.02
CA MET A 1 -28.32 21.17 -25.54
C MET A 1 -28.60 20.09 -24.52
N LYS A 2 -28.78 18.87 -24.99
CA LYS A 2 -28.99 17.64 -24.18
C LYS A 2 -28.02 16.61 -24.75
N GLY A 3 -27.19 16.02 -23.91
CA GLY A 3 -26.38 14.90 -24.33
C GLY A 3 -24.89 15.11 -24.01
N LEU A 4 -24.45 14.70 -22.78
CA LEU A 4 -23.10 14.21 -22.42
C LEU A 4 -23.03 13.88 -20.92
N GLN A 5 -23.98 13.12 -20.40
CA GLN A 5 -23.90 12.65 -18.99
C GLN A 5 -24.24 11.17 -18.82
N SER A 6 -24.20 10.37 -19.90
CA SER A 6 -24.70 8.99 -19.82
C SER A 6 -23.64 7.87 -19.94
N THR A 7 -22.36 8.18 -20.09
CA THR A 7 -21.38 7.13 -20.44
C THR A 7 -20.57 6.58 -19.25
N PHE A 8 -20.64 7.18 -18.08
CA PHE A 8 -19.82 6.74 -16.93
C PHE A 8 -20.54 5.77 -15.98
N LEU A 9 -21.85 5.59 -16.13
CA LEU A 9 -22.65 4.79 -15.20
C LEU A 9 -22.96 3.36 -15.71
N HIS A 10 -22.61 3.00 -16.94
CA HIS A 10 -23.01 1.73 -17.56
C HIS A 10 -22.00 0.59 -17.41
N PHE A 11 -20.82 0.83 -16.86
CA PHE A 11 -19.80 -0.23 -16.73
C PHE A 11 -19.84 -0.99 -15.40
N ILE A 12 -20.67 -0.57 -14.45
CA ILE A 12 -20.74 -1.21 -13.10
C ILE A 12 -21.96 -2.13 -12.93
N PHE A 13 -22.92 -2.15 -13.87
CA PHE A 13 -24.21 -2.80 -13.60
C PHE A 13 -24.56 -4.02 -14.46
N THR A 14 -23.62 -4.66 -15.15
CA THR A 14 -23.94 -5.89 -15.91
C THR A 14 -23.06 -7.03 -15.43
N LEU A 15 -23.38 -7.63 -14.29
CA LEU A 15 -22.99 -9.00 -14.00
C LEU A 15 -24.26 -9.80 -13.64
N MET A 16 -24.64 -10.63 -14.60
CA MET A 16 -25.74 -11.56 -14.52
C MET A 16 -25.56 -12.57 -13.37
N THR A 17 -26.63 -12.77 -12.65
CA THR A 17 -26.86 -13.89 -11.72
C THR A 17 -26.77 -15.24 -12.45
N PHE A 18 -25.74 -16.02 -12.13
CA PHE A 18 -25.80 -17.49 -12.26
C PHE A 18 -25.56 -18.09 -10.87
N ALA A 19 -26.64 -18.60 -10.31
CA ALA A 19 -26.58 -19.46 -9.13
C ALA A 19 -26.08 -20.85 -9.56
N LEU A 20 -24.89 -21.21 -9.12
CA LEU A 20 -24.42 -22.61 -9.14
C LEU A 20 -24.15 -23.08 -7.69
N PRO A 21 -24.36 -24.35 -7.38
CA PRO A 21 -24.37 -24.84 -6.01
C PRO A 21 -22.98 -24.81 -5.38
N LEU A 22 -22.95 -24.42 -4.13
CA LEU A 22 -21.80 -24.36 -3.25
C LEU A 22 -21.24 -25.77 -3.02
N SER A 23 -20.23 -26.16 -3.77
CA SER A 23 -19.29 -27.19 -3.34
C SER A 23 -18.02 -26.40 -2.93
N ALA A 24 -17.77 -26.34 -1.63
CA ALA A 24 -16.55 -25.76 -1.07
C ALA A 24 -15.36 -26.64 -1.48
N GLN A 25 -14.75 -26.33 -2.61
CA GLN A 25 -13.35 -26.64 -2.86
C GLN A 25 -12.55 -25.40 -2.53
N ALA A 26 -11.95 -25.42 -1.34
CA ALA A 26 -10.84 -24.53 -1.02
C ALA A 26 -9.72 -24.81 -2.03
N SER A 27 -9.70 -24.05 -3.14
CA SER A 27 -8.52 -23.97 -3.96
C SER A 27 -7.50 -23.14 -3.15
N CYS A 28 -6.57 -23.85 -2.54
CA CYS A 28 -5.40 -23.28 -1.91
C CYS A 28 -4.61 -22.53 -3.01
N ASN A 29 -4.88 -21.24 -3.19
CA ASN A 29 -4.11 -20.35 -4.04
C ASN A 29 -2.85 -19.89 -3.30
N SER A 30 -2.07 -20.86 -2.80
CA SER A 30 -0.83 -20.58 -2.07
C SER A 30 0.18 -19.85 -2.94
N ILE A 31 0.78 -18.81 -2.36
CA ILE A 31 2.00 -18.16 -2.89
C ILE A 31 3.09 -19.23 -2.96
N ASN A 32 3.83 -19.31 -4.07
CA ASN A 32 5.00 -20.15 -4.17
C ASN A 32 6.11 -19.61 -3.27
N ILE A 33 6.32 -20.28 -2.15
CA ILE A 33 7.34 -19.89 -1.15
C ILE A 33 8.69 -20.48 -1.59
N PRO A 34 9.79 -19.71 -1.58
CA PRO A 34 11.13 -20.26 -1.81
C PRO A 34 11.42 -21.41 -0.82
N GLU A 35 12.12 -22.46 -1.26
CA GLU A 35 12.44 -23.65 -0.45
C GLU A 35 13.09 -23.32 0.90
N ASN A 36 13.86 -22.23 0.96
CA ASN A 36 14.53 -21.74 2.16
C ASN A 36 13.75 -20.64 2.90
N CYS A 37 12.46 -20.54 2.70
CA CYS A 37 11.62 -19.54 3.35
C CYS A 37 10.55 -20.24 4.20
N THR A 38 10.33 -19.73 5.40
CA THR A 38 9.20 -20.12 6.25
C THR A 38 8.13 -19.05 6.22
N VAL A 39 6.88 -19.45 6.39
CA VAL A 39 5.75 -18.53 6.58
C VAL A 39 5.07 -18.81 7.91
N THR A 40 4.78 -17.75 8.65
CA THR A 40 4.00 -17.80 9.88
C THR A 40 2.80 -16.89 9.74
N THR A 41 1.60 -17.44 9.87
CA THR A 41 0.36 -16.64 9.89
C THR A 41 0.07 -16.18 11.30
N ILE A 42 -0.11 -14.87 11.46
CA ILE A 42 -0.28 -14.19 12.74
C ILE A 42 -1.61 -13.42 12.73
N ASN A 43 -2.42 -13.59 13.78
CA ASN A 43 -3.53 -12.69 14.04
C ASN A 43 -2.99 -11.44 14.74
N TYR A 44 -2.88 -10.32 14.01
CA TYR A 44 -2.29 -9.09 14.53
C TYR A 44 -3.32 -8.12 15.15
N ALA A 45 -4.61 -8.28 14.78
CA ALA A 45 -5.72 -7.49 15.32
C ALA A 45 -7.05 -8.24 15.14
N THR A 46 -8.06 -7.81 15.91
CA THR A 46 -9.44 -8.29 15.76
C THR A 46 -10.38 -7.09 15.86
N HIS A 47 -11.24 -6.90 14.86
CA HIS A 47 -12.27 -5.88 14.84
C HIS A 47 -13.65 -6.54 14.69
N SER A 48 -14.59 -6.26 15.59
CA SER A 48 -15.98 -6.77 15.55
C SER A 48 -16.06 -8.27 15.23
N ASN A 49 -15.22 -9.09 15.88
CA ASN A 49 -15.06 -10.54 15.68
C ASN A 49 -14.41 -10.96 14.34
N GLN A 50 -13.98 -10.03 13.52
CA GLN A 50 -13.15 -10.33 12.35
C GLN A 50 -11.68 -10.30 12.72
N ALA A 51 -11.00 -11.45 12.59
CA ALA A 51 -9.55 -11.53 12.71
C ALA A 51 -8.88 -10.90 11.49
N LEU A 52 -7.87 -10.06 11.72
CA LEU A 52 -6.97 -9.56 10.69
C LEU A 52 -5.65 -10.32 10.79
N LEU A 53 -5.31 -11.01 9.70
CA LEU A 53 -4.15 -11.87 9.65
C LEU A 53 -3.02 -11.23 8.86
N MET A 54 -1.78 -11.58 9.21
CA MET A 54 -0.61 -11.32 8.39
C MET A 54 0.20 -12.59 8.20
N ASP A 55 0.71 -12.78 6.99
CA ASP A 55 1.66 -13.85 6.67
C ASP A 55 3.07 -13.27 6.66
N CYS A 56 3.88 -13.71 7.61
CA CYS A 56 5.27 -13.28 7.73
C CYS A 56 6.20 -14.31 7.10
N TYR A 57 6.80 -13.93 5.96
CA TYR A 57 7.78 -14.72 5.22
C TYR A 57 9.18 -14.34 5.65
N GLN A 58 10.02 -15.35 5.93
CA GLN A 58 11.38 -15.11 6.38
C GLN A 58 12.32 -16.27 6.01
N ALA A 59 13.58 -15.93 5.71
CA ALA A 59 14.63 -16.94 5.63
C ALA A 59 14.89 -17.57 7.01
N PRO A 60 15.43 -18.81 7.06
CA PRO A 60 15.90 -19.39 8.32
C PRO A 60 16.79 -18.44 9.09
N ALA A 61 16.71 -18.49 10.41
CA ALA A 61 17.55 -17.65 11.27
C ALA A 61 19.03 -17.86 10.93
N SER A 62 19.70 -16.78 10.54
CA SER A 62 21.16 -16.79 10.38
C SER A 62 21.84 -16.84 11.75
N PRO A 63 23.02 -17.47 11.87
CA PRO A 63 23.86 -17.34 13.06
C PRO A 63 24.28 -15.88 13.37
N SER A 64 24.11 -14.98 12.41
CA SER A 64 24.29 -13.54 12.61
C SER A 64 23.24 -13.01 13.56
N SER A 65 23.66 -12.35 14.63
CA SER A 65 22.80 -11.66 15.60
C SER A 65 22.17 -10.36 15.06
N ALA A 66 22.29 -10.07 13.78
CA ALA A 66 21.77 -8.85 13.20
C ALA A 66 20.24 -8.92 13.08
N LEU A 67 19.57 -7.90 13.63
CA LEU A 67 18.13 -7.73 13.50
C LEU A 67 17.75 -7.48 12.04
N ARG A 68 16.59 -7.98 11.65
CA ARG A 68 16.13 -7.98 10.26
C ARG A 68 15.21 -6.79 9.97
N PRO A 69 15.40 -6.09 8.84
CA PRO A 69 14.45 -5.09 8.39
C PRO A 69 13.11 -5.76 8.01
N VAL A 70 12.04 -4.98 8.06
CA VAL A 70 10.66 -5.45 7.81
C VAL A 70 10.05 -4.74 6.62
N TYR A 71 9.37 -5.50 5.78
CA TYR A 71 8.60 -5.03 4.64
C TYR A 71 7.13 -5.40 4.86
N ILE A 72 6.27 -4.42 5.15
CA ILE A 72 4.82 -4.63 5.32
C ILE A 72 4.14 -4.32 3.98
N TYR A 73 3.44 -5.30 3.43
CA TYR A 73 2.72 -5.16 2.16
C TYR A 73 1.20 -5.19 2.35
N SER A 74 0.54 -4.22 1.74
CA SER A 74 -0.91 -4.09 1.62
C SER A 74 -1.33 -4.25 0.16
N PHE A 75 -2.21 -5.20 -0.11
CA PHE A 75 -2.68 -5.54 -1.47
C PHE A 75 -3.60 -4.46 -2.05
N GLY A 76 -3.80 -4.48 -3.37
CA GLY A 76 -4.79 -3.67 -4.09
C GLY A 76 -6.18 -4.29 -4.07
N GLY A 77 -7.18 -3.61 -4.68
CA GLY A 77 -8.54 -4.15 -4.83
C GLY A 77 -9.63 -3.19 -4.38
N ALA A 78 -9.38 -1.88 -4.41
CA ALA A 78 -10.35 -0.81 -4.15
C ALA A 78 -11.10 -0.95 -2.80
N TRP A 79 -10.46 -1.52 -1.78
CA TRP A 79 -11.06 -1.85 -0.46
C TRP A 79 -12.31 -2.72 -0.56
N GLU A 80 -12.45 -3.45 -1.66
CA GLU A 80 -13.56 -4.37 -1.92
C GLU A 80 -13.11 -5.82 -2.12
N PHE A 81 -11.92 -6.01 -2.72
CA PHE A 81 -11.38 -7.30 -3.10
C PHE A 81 -9.94 -7.47 -2.62
N GLY A 82 -9.45 -8.70 -2.73
CA GLY A 82 -8.06 -9.05 -2.43
C GLY A 82 -7.88 -9.68 -1.05
N SER A 83 -6.67 -10.12 -0.79
CA SER A 83 -6.22 -10.70 0.47
C SER A 83 -4.70 -10.60 0.57
N ARG A 84 -4.15 -10.89 1.76
CA ARG A 84 -2.70 -11.00 2.00
C ARG A 84 -2.00 -12.04 1.11
N GLU A 85 -2.75 -12.99 0.54
CA GLU A 85 -2.25 -14.05 -0.36
C GLU A 85 -2.13 -13.55 -1.80
N ASP A 86 -1.48 -12.40 -2.02
CA ASP A 86 -1.28 -11.79 -3.33
C ASP A 86 -0.10 -12.42 -4.08
N LYS A 87 -0.41 -13.24 -5.10
CA LYS A 87 0.60 -13.92 -5.92
C LYS A 87 1.58 -12.97 -6.64
N ASN A 88 1.20 -11.71 -6.84
CA ASN A 88 2.11 -10.74 -7.43
C ASN A 88 3.35 -10.52 -6.57
N MET A 89 3.29 -10.86 -5.28
CA MET A 89 4.40 -10.72 -4.34
C MET A 89 5.45 -11.82 -4.42
N GLU A 90 5.22 -12.94 -5.11
CA GLU A 90 6.12 -14.13 -5.12
C GLU A 90 7.59 -13.78 -5.40
N LYS A 91 7.85 -13.03 -6.48
CA LYS A 91 9.24 -12.65 -6.83
C LYS A 91 9.86 -11.71 -5.81
N LEU A 92 9.06 -10.80 -5.28
CA LEU A 92 9.53 -9.82 -4.32
C LEU A 92 9.78 -10.45 -2.95
N ILE A 93 8.91 -11.37 -2.50
CA ILE A 93 9.14 -12.18 -1.30
C ILE A 93 10.47 -12.93 -1.43
N ALA A 94 10.70 -13.60 -2.56
CA ALA A 94 11.94 -14.33 -2.80
C ALA A 94 13.18 -13.42 -2.75
N ALA A 95 13.12 -12.26 -3.38
CA ALA A 95 14.24 -11.32 -3.40
C ALA A 95 14.52 -10.70 -2.01
N LEU A 96 13.47 -10.33 -1.29
CA LEU A 96 13.58 -9.72 0.05
C LEU A 96 14.09 -10.72 1.08
N THR A 97 13.52 -11.92 1.13
CA THR A 97 13.94 -12.96 2.08
C THR A 97 15.37 -13.42 1.83
N ALA A 98 15.82 -13.48 0.56
CA ALA A 98 17.21 -13.75 0.21
C ALA A 98 18.19 -12.67 0.72
N GLN A 99 17.72 -11.44 0.98
CA GLN A 99 18.49 -10.35 1.60
C GLN A 99 18.20 -10.20 3.10
N ASN A 100 17.67 -11.24 3.72
CA ASN A 100 17.39 -11.31 5.17
C ASN A 100 16.32 -10.29 5.66
N TRP A 101 15.37 -9.89 4.80
CA TRP A 101 14.18 -9.14 5.19
C TRP A 101 13.10 -10.08 5.73
N VAL A 102 12.31 -9.59 6.69
CA VAL A 102 11.01 -10.18 7.03
C VAL A 102 9.93 -9.49 6.19
N VAL A 103 9.15 -10.26 5.44
CA VAL A 103 8.07 -9.74 4.58
C VAL A 103 6.75 -10.10 5.22
N CYS A 104 5.95 -9.10 5.59
CA CYS A 104 4.64 -9.28 6.21
C CYS A 104 3.55 -8.80 5.24
N CYS A 105 2.86 -9.73 4.58
CA CYS A 105 1.67 -9.43 3.79
C CYS A 105 0.46 -9.40 4.74
N ILE A 106 -0.26 -8.29 4.80
CA ILE A 106 -1.35 -8.08 5.76
C ILE A 106 -2.73 -8.13 5.09
N ASP A 107 -3.71 -8.75 5.75
CA ASP A 107 -5.10 -8.43 5.50
C ASP A 107 -5.39 -7.05 6.09
N TYR A 108 -6.36 -6.36 5.54
CA TYR A 108 -6.92 -5.12 6.11
C TYR A 108 -8.43 -5.09 5.86
N ARG A 109 -9.17 -4.30 6.63
CA ARG A 109 -10.63 -4.19 6.50
C ARG A 109 -11.01 -3.65 5.13
N LEU A 110 -11.92 -4.35 4.46
CA LEU A 110 -12.42 -3.99 3.14
C LEU A 110 -13.62 -3.04 3.28
N GLY A 111 -13.37 -1.78 3.65
CA GLY A 111 -14.39 -0.81 4.02
C GLY A 111 -15.45 -0.56 2.94
N VAL A 112 -15.06 -0.55 1.67
CA VAL A 112 -16.00 -0.41 0.54
C VAL A 112 -16.90 -1.64 0.41
N LYS A 113 -16.34 -2.85 0.57
CA LYS A 113 -17.12 -4.09 0.60
C LYS A 113 -18.14 -4.07 1.75
N MET A 114 -17.69 -3.69 2.94
CA MET A 114 -18.58 -3.58 4.12
C MET A 114 -19.73 -2.59 3.88
N ALA A 115 -19.46 -1.43 3.30
CA ALA A 115 -20.48 -0.44 2.99
C ALA A 115 -21.48 -0.93 1.91
N LYS A 116 -21.00 -1.68 0.89
CA LYS A 116 -21.87 -2.31 -0.11
C LYS A 116 -22.77 -3.37 0.53
N GLU A 117 -22.23 -4.23 1.37
CA GLU A 117 -22.99 -5.28 2.07
C GLU A 117 -24.02 -4.68 3.05
N ALA A 118 -23.69 -3.54 3.66
CA ALA A 118 -24.60 -2.80 4.52
C ALA A 118 -25.63 -1.95 3.75
N GLY A 119 -25.48 -1.79 2.42
CA GLY A 119 -26.34 -0.95 1.60
C GLY A 119 -26.17 0.55 1.86
N THR A 120 -25.03 0.98 2.43
CA THR A 120 -24.74 2.38 2.76
C THR A 120 -23.93 3.10 1.69
N LEU A 121 -23.31 2.39 0.74
CA LEU A 121 -22.61 3.00 -0.39
C LEU A 121 -23.61 3.48 -1.44
N THR A 122 -23.76 4.79 -1.55
CA THR A 122 -24.60 5.48 -2.55
C THR A 122 -23.78 6.48 -3.33
N ARG A 123 -24.41 7.20 -4.27
CA ARG A 123 -23.77 8.29 -5.01
C ARG A 123 -23.40 9.47 -4.09
N GLU A 124 -24.17 9.68 -3.05
CA GLU A 124 -23.99 10.76 -2.08
C GLU A 124 -22.91 10.42 -1.05
N THR A 125 -22.81 9.15 -0.63
CA THR A 125 -21.90 8.69 0.42
C THR A 125 -20.58 8.11 -0.09
N TRP A 126 -20.37 8.02 -1.42
CA TRP A 126 -19.21 7.32 -1.97
C TRP A 126 -17.88 7.89 -1.47
N MET A 127 -17.74 9.23 -1.42
CA MET A 127 -16.49 9.86 -1.00
C MET A 127 -16.19 9.57 0.47
N GLU A 128 -17.16 9.77 1.34
CA GLU A 128 -17.05 9.43 2.77
C GLU A 128 -16.68 7.96 2.95
N THR A 129 -17.38 7.05 2.23
CA THR A 129 -17.09 5.62 2.28
C THR A 129 -15.65 5.30 1.88
N TYR A 130 -15.10 5.93 0.84
CA TYR A 130 -13.73 5.70 0.41
C TYR A 130 -12.71 6.30 1.39
N LEU A 131 -12.96 7.48 1.93
CA LEU A 131 -12.10 8.08 2.96
C LEU A 131 -12.10 7.22 4.24
N ASP A 132 -13.25 6.71 4.64
CA ASP A 132 -13.36 5.77 5.76
C ASP A 132 -12.61 4.47 5.49
N ALA A 133 -12.72 3.92 4.28
CA ALA A 133 -11.99 2.72 3.90
C ALA A 133 -10.47 2.93 3.93
N ILE A 134 -9.97 4.09 3.49
CA ILE A 134 -8.56 4.49 3.60
C ILE A 134 -8.15 4.57 5.09
N ASN A 135 -8.97 5.21 5.94
CA ASN A 135 -8.70 5.32 7.36
C ASN A 135 -8.71 3.96 8.06
N MET A 136 -9.63 3.06 7.72
CA MET A 136 -9.65 1.68 8.22
C MET A 136 -8.37 0.94 7.83
N GLY A 137 -7.97 0.99 6.56
CA GLY A 137 -6.74 0.33 6.09
C GLY A 137 -5.47 0.94 6.71
N THR A 138 -5.47 2.24 6.97
CA THR A 138 -4.41 2.95 7.69
C THR A 138 -4.32 2.49 9.15
N GLU A 139 -5.45 2.38 9.85
CA GLU A 139 -5.52 1.86 11.22
C GLU A 139 -4.98 0.42 11.29
N ASP A 140 -5.33 -0.40 10.31
CA ASP A 140 -4.90 -1.80 10.25
C ASP A 140 -3.39 -1.93 10.02
N ILE A 141 -2.79 -1.06 9.18
CA ILE A 141 -1.33 -0.93 9.05
C ILE A 141 -0.69 -0.55 10.40
N TYR A 142 -1.27 0.39 11.13
CA TYR A 142 -0.75 0.76 12.45
C TYR A 142 -0.85 -0.37 13.47
N ALA A 143 -1.96 -1.11 13.45
CA ALA A 143 -2.13 -2.28 14.32
C ALA A 143 -1.10 -3.36 14.03
N ALA A 144 -0.86 -3.68 12.75
CA ALA A 144 0.17 -4.62 12.32
C ALA A 144 1.58 -4.13 12.72
N THR A 145 1.87 -2.86 12.51
CA THR A 145 3.15 -2.24 12.90
C THR A 145 3.36 -2.32 14.41
N ARG A 146 2.34 -1.99 15.21
CA ARG A 146 2.43 -2.10 16.67
C ARG A 146 2.63 -3.53 17.13
N TYR A 147 1.95 -4.50 16.50
CA TYR A 147 2.19 -5.92 16.80
C TYR A 147 3.64 -6.29 16.57
N LEU A 148 4.20 -5.95 15.42
CA LEU A 148 5.59 -6.23 15.07
C LEU A 148 6.59 -5.58 16.04
N ILE A 149 6.33 -4.33 16.46
CA ILE A 149 7.17 -3.63 17.45
C ILE A 149 7.13 -4.38 18.80
N ASN A 150 5.95 -4.78 19.26
CA ASN A 150 5.77 -5.44 20.55
C ASN A 150 6.38 -6.86 20.60
N HIS A 151 6.53 -7.52 19.43
CA HIS A 151 7.11 -8.87 19.30
C HIS A 151 8.50 -8.85 18.61
N SER A 152 9.16 -7.69 18.61
CA SER A 152 10.40 -7.49 17.86
C SER A 152 11.55 -8.40 18.29
N GLU A 153 11.66 -8.72 19.56
CA GLU A 153 12.67 -9.65 20.08
C GLU A 153 12.41 -11.08 19.61
N GLU A 154 11.17 -11.56 19.71
CA GLU A 154 10.75 -12.89 19.26
C GLU A 154 10.96 -13.05 17.74
N LEU A 155 10.57 -12.02 16.96
CA LEU A 155 10.69 -12.01 15.52
C LEU A 155 12.08 -11.65 15.02
N GLN A 156 12.99 -11.23 15.90
CA GLN A 156 14.36 -10.78 15.60
C GLN A 156 14.37 -9.68 14.52
N ILE A 157 13.53 -8.66 14.66
CA ILE A 157 13.36 -7.57 13.71
C ILE A 157 13.89 -6.23 14.21
N ASP A 158 14.39 -5.41 13.28
CA ASP A 158 14.80 -4.03 13.52
C ASP A 158 13.60 -3.09 13.37
N THR A 159 13.04 -2.64 14.48
CA THR A 159 11.89 -1.73 14.49
C THR A 159 12.20 -0.34 13.94
N THR A 160 13.47 0.00 13.72
CA THR A 160 13.88 1.26 13.04
C THR A 160 13.93 1.11 11.52
N LYS A 161 13.71 -0.11 11.00
CA LYS A 161 13.78 -0.45 9.58
C LYS A 161 12.46 -1.10 9.09
N ILE A 162 11.32 -0.52 9.46
CA ILE A 162 10.01 -0.93 8.98
C ILE A 162 9.62 -0.10 7.76
N VAL A 163 9.44 -0.77 6.63
CA VAL A 163 9.03 -0.18 5.35
C VAL A 163 7.58 -0.57 5.06
N LEU A 164 6.79 0.38 4.60
CA LEU A 164 5.45 0.13 4.08
C LEU A 164 5.49 -0.02 2.56
N ALA A 165 4.66 -0.89 2.04
CA ALA A 165 4.47 -1.03 0.62
C ALA A 165 3.01 -1.34 0.29
N GLY A 166 2.58 -0.91 -0.89
CA GLY A 166 1.23 -1.23 -1.31
C GLY A 166 0.99 -1.03 -2.79
N SER A 167 -0.05 -1.70 -3.24
CA SER A 167 -0.56 -1.67 -4.61
C SER A 167 -1.94 -1.00 -4.62
N SER A 168 -2.20 -0.01 -5.49
CA SER A 168 -3.52 0.62 -5.62
C SER A 168 -4.09 1.04 -4.25
N ALA A 169 -5.23 0.50 -3.81
CA ALA A 169 -5.81 0.74 -2.48
C ALA A 169 -4.80 0.56 -1.32
N GLY A 170 -3.94 -0.47 -1.38
CA GLY A 170 -2.88 -0.68 -0.38
C GLY A 170 -1.80 0.39 -0.42
N ALA A 171 -1.54 0.99 -1.59
CA ALA A 171 -0.63 2.12 -1.71
C ALA A 171 -1.22 3.40 -1.08
N PHE A 172 -2.53 3.63 -1.24
CA PHE A 172 -3.24 4.68 -0.49
C PHE A 172 -3.11 4.50 1.01
N ASN A 173 -3.38 3.29 1.52
CA ASN A 173 -3.25 2.99 2.94
C ASN A 173 -1.83 3.29 3.44
N SER A 174 -0.80 2.89 2.68
CA SER A 174 0.61 3.09 3.03
C SER A 174 1.02 4.57 3.03
N LEU A 175 0.61 5.34 2.01
CA LEU A 175 0.84 6.78 1.92
C LEU A 175 0.11 7.52 3.03
N SER A 176 -1.17 7.19 3.27
CA SER A 176 -1.99 7.78 4.33
C SER A 176 -1.39 7.48 5.71
N ALA A 177 -0.89 6.25 5.94
CA ALA A 177 -0.26 5.89 7.20
C ALA A 177 0.97 6.77 7.50
N VAL A 178 1.84 6.98 6.51
CA VAL A 178 2.99 7.87 6.70
C VAL A 178 2.57 9.33 6.84
N HIS A 179 1.62 9.81 6.03
CA HIS A 179 1.14 11.19 6.12
C HIS A 179 0.53 11.49 7.50
N GLN A 180 -0.35 10.62 8.00
CA GLN A 180 -0.97 10.77 9.31
C GLN A 180 0.05 10.62 10.46
N GLN A 181 1.03 9.72 10.31
CA GLN A 181 2.11 9.57 11.30
C GLN A 181 2.99 10.83 11.37
N CYS A 182 3.34 11.44 10.24
CA CYS A 182 4.06 12.70 10.19
C CYS A 182 3.27 13.85 10.81
N SER A 183 1.95 13.85 10.64
CA SER A 183 1.03 14.83 11.23
C SER A 183 0.66 14.53 12.69
N GLN A 184 1.09 13.39 13.24
CA GLN A 184 0.78 12.94 14.59
C GLN A 184 -0.72 12.99 14.91
N THR A 185 -1.55 12.50 13.96
CA THR A 185 -2.99 12.44 14.16
C THR A 185 -3.33 11.58 15.37
N GLU A 186 -4.54 11.74 15.91
CA GLU A 186 -5.03 10.94 17.03
C GLU A 186 -4.93 9.43 16.70
N LEU A 187 -5.31 9.07 15.47
CA LEU A 187 -5.22 7.69 15.01
C LEU A 187 -3.77 7.16 15.05
N ALA A 188 -2.81 7.91 14.54
CA ALA A 188 -1.40 7.52 14.57
C ALA A 188 -0.87 7.39 16.01
N CYS A 189 -1.18 8.37 16.87
CA CYS A 189 -0.75 8.40 18.27
C CYS A 189 -1.38 7.29 19.13
N LYS A 190 -2.54 6.77 18.76
CA LYS A 190 -3.20 5.62 19.41
C LYS A 190 -2.35 4.35 19.30
N TYR A 191 -1.62 4.18 18.20
CA TYR A 191 -0.88 2.96 17.89
C TYR A 191 0.63 3.11 18.01
N LEU A 192 1.17 4.24 17.61
CA LEU A 192 2.60 4.46 17.44
C LEU A 192 3.12 5.54 18.39
N SER A 193 4.34 5.34 18.90
CA SER A 193 5.02 6.40 19.65
C SER A 193 5.21 7.64 18.76
N PRO A 194 5.10 8.87 19.30
CA PRO A 194 5.40 10.11 18.56
C PRO A 194 6.82 10.16 17.98
N ARG A 195 7.74 9.35 18.52
CA ARG A 195 9.13 9.24 18.04
C ARG A 195 9.32 8.17 16.96
N PHE A 196 8.33 7.29 16.78
CA PHE A 196 8.41 6.26 15.75
C PHE A 196 8.42 6.90 14.36
N ARG A 197 9.21 6.32 13.46
CA ARG A 197 9.23 6.68 12.04
C ARG A 197 9.33 5.41 11.20
N PHE A 198 8.49 5.34 10.16
CA PHE A 198 8.71 4.36 9.11
C PHE A 198 10.04 4.65 8.40
N ALA A 199 10.70 3.61 7.92
CA ALA A 199 12.00 3.74 7.26
C ALA A 199 11.90 4.00 5.76
N GLY A 200 10.73 3.75 5.16
CA GLY A 200 10.47 4.00 3.75
C GLY A 200 9.04 3.62 3.35
N VAL A 201 8.62 4.09 2.18
CA VAL A 201 7.37 3.68 1.54
C VAL A 201 7.64 3.27 0.10
N ILE A 202 6.94 2.24 -0.39
CA ILE A 202 6.87 1.88 -1.80
C ILE A 202 5.41 1.93 -2.23
N SER A 203 5.08 2.94 -3.05
CA SER A 203 3.73 3.21 -3.55
C SER A 203 3.60 2.84 -5.01
N GLN A 204 2.76 1.86 -5.32
CA GLN A 204 2.48 1.43 -6.68
C GLN A 204 1.06 1.88 -7.08
N ALA A 205 0.97 2.91 -7.92
CA ALA A 205 -0.28 3.55 -8.35
C ALA A 205 -1.16 3.99 -7.16
N GLY A 206 -0.57 4.69 -6.19
CA GLY A 206 -1.25 5.25 -5.02
C GLY A 206 -1.44 6.76 -5.13
N ALA A 207 -2.27 7.29 -4.23
CA ALA A 207 -2.51 8.72 -4.06
C ALA A 207 -2.83 9.06 -2.60
N LEU A 208 -2.85 10.35 -2.27
CA LEU A 208 -3.42 10.89 -1.05
C LEU A 208 -4.73 11.60 -1.37
N TRP A 209 -5.77 11.28 -0.63
CA TRP A 209 -7.09 11.93 -0.74
C TRP A 209 -7.44 12.65 0.55
N PHE A 210 -8.03 13.84 0.40
CA PHE A 210 -8.47 14.67 1.51
C PHE A 210 -9.89 15.18 1.25
N GLU A 211 -10.66 15.31 2.32
CA GLU A 211 -11.96 15.96 2.27
C GLU A 211 -11.82 17.44 1.88
N GLY A 212 -12.73 17.94 1.05
CA GLY A 212 -12.74 19.31 0.56
C GLY A 212 -11.87 19.55 -0.68
N GLU A 213 -12.31 20.48 -1.55
CA GLU A 213 -11.68 20.76 -2.84
C GLU A 213 -10.38 21.58 -2.74
N GLU A 214 -10.18 22.29 -1.63
CA GLU A 214 -9.04 23.20 -1.44
C GLU A 214 -8.09 22.74 -0.33
N THR A 215 -8.13 21.45 0.05
CA THR A 215 -7.21 20.93 1.07
C THR A 215 -5.82 20.78 0.47
N PRO A 216 -4.82 21.56 0.92
CA PRO A 216 -3.48 21.52 0.35
C PRO A 216 -2.74 20.25 0.76
N LEU A 217 -1.83 19.77 -0.10
CA LEU A 217 -0.86 18.75 0.29
C LEU A 217 0.17 19.40 1.24
N TYR A 218 0.16 18.94 2.47
CA TYR A 218 1.03 19.46 3.51
C TYR A 218 1.58 18.34 4.39
N TRP A 219 2.87 18.41 4.72
CA TRP A 219 3.53 17.50 5.64
C TRP A 219 3.99 18.26 6.87
N SER A 220 3.43 17.97 8.04
CA SER A 220 3.83 18.62 9.31
C SER A 220 5.28 18.33 9.68
N GLN A 221 5.78 17.16 9.28
CA GLN A 221 7.17 16.72 9.31
C GLN A 221 7.45 15.99 8.01
N LEU A 222 8.65 16.17 7.46
CA LEU A 222 9.03 15.46 6.23
C LEU A 222 8.96 13.93 6.44
N PRO A 223 8.39 13.20 5.48
CA PRO A 223 8.27 11.74 5.60
C PRO A 223 9.62 11.04 5.42
N CYS A 224 9.62 9.73 5.68
CA CYS A 224 10.68 8.84 5.23
C CYS A 224 10.80 8.84 3.70
N PRO A 225 11.88 8.32 3.12
CA PRO A 225 12.02 8.16 1.66
C PRO A 225 10.84 7.41 1.04
N ILE A 226 10.36 7.88 -0.11
CA ILE A 226 9.25 7.25 -0.83
C ILE A 226 9.67 6.87 -2.24
N LEU A 227 9.42 5.61 -2.62
CA LEU A 227 9.52 5.11 -3.98
C LEU A 227 8.14 5.05 -4.61
N PHE A 228 7.96 5.74 -5.73
CA PHE A 228 6.72 5.74 -6.49
C PHE A 228 6.89 4.98 -7.81
N PHE A 229 5.85 4.23 -8.18
CA PHE A 229 5.62 3.69 -9.52
C PHE A 229 4.21 4.09 -9.94
N HIS A 230 4.07 4.77 -11.10
CA HIS A 230 2.74 5.17 -11.59
C HIS A 230 2.72 5.26 -13.10
N GLY A 231 1.60 4.87 -13.70
CA GLY A 231 1.35 5.04 -15.14
C GLY A 231 0.76 6.41 -15.42
N SER A 232 1.35 7.15 -16.38
CA SER A 232 0.93 8.54 -16.68
C SER A 232 -0.48 8.63 -17.30
N LYS A 233 -1.07 7.50 -17.72
CA LYS A 233 -2.44 7.38 -18.24
C LYS A 233 -3.33 6.51 -17.35
N ASP A 234 -3.04 6.46 -16.06
CA ASP A 234 -3.88 5.74 -15.11
C ASP A 234 -5.31 6.33 -15.09
N PRO A 235 -6.32 5.54 -15.50
CA PRO A 235 -7.70 6.03 -15.55
C PRO A 235 -8.43 5.90 -14.21
N LEU A 236 -7.86 5.18 -13.23
CA LEU A 236 -8.52 4.84 -11.97
C LEU A 236 -7.97 5.65 -10.80
N VAL A 237 -6.66 5.87 -10.75
CA VAL A 237 -6.00 6.62 -9.68
C VAL A 237 -5.40 7.89 -10.26
N THR A 238 -5.71 9.01 -9.63
CA THR A 238 -5.17 10.33 -10.00
C THR A 238 -3.65 10.26 -10.09
N TYR A 239 -3.09 10.59 -11.25
CA TYR A 239 -1.66 10.61 -11.51
C TYR A 239 -0.99 11.89 -10.98
N ASP A 240 -1.57 13.07 -11.28
CA ASP A 240 -1.10 14.38 -10.81
C ASP A 240 -2.01 14.87 -9.67
N GLU A 241 -2.66 15.98 -9.79
CA GLU A 241 -3.58 16.52 -8.79
C GLU A 241 -4.98 16.74 -9.36
N SER A 242 -5.98 16.69 -8.51
CA SER A 242 -7.38 16.94 -8.86
C SER A 242 -8.13 17.53 -7.66
N HIS A 243 -8.97 18.54 -7.94
CA HIS A 243 -9.77 19.26 -6.96
C HIS A 243 -11.25 19.28 -7.36
N LYS A 244 -11.80 18.11 -7.69
CA LYS A 244 -13.20 17.96 -8.14
C LYS A 244 -14.03 17.27 -7.07
N GLY A 245 -14.60 18.03 -6.14
CA GLY A 245 -15.39 17.53 -5.02
C GLY A 245 -14.53 17.12 -3.81
N PHE A 246 -13.25 16.92 -4.00
CA PHE A 246 -12.25 16.59 -2.97
C PHE A 246 -10.84 16.88 -3.51
N SER A 247 -9.85 16.92 -2.64
CA SER A 247 -8.45 17.07 -3.04
C SER A 247 -7.78 15.71 -3.17
N ALA A 248 -7.24 15.43 -4.35
CA ALA A 248 -6.50 14.20 -4.65
C ALA A 248 -5.11 14.55 -5.19
N TYR A 249 -4.10 13.93 -4.62
CA TYR A 249 -2.70 14.08 -5.02
C TYR A 249 -2.12 12.73 -5.40
N GLY A 250 -1.86 12.56 -6.69
CA GLY A 250 -1.24 11.36 -7.23
C GLY A 250 0.28 11.36 -7.06
N SER A 251 0.91 10.30 -7.55
CA SER A 251 2.34 10.08 -7.32
C SER A 251 3.22 11.22 -7.82
N VAL A 252 2.90 11.82 -8.99
CA VAL A 252 3.71 12.92 -9.54
C VAL A 252 3.56 14.19 -8.72
N ALA A 253 2.35 14.51 -8.24
CA ALA A 253 2.11 15.68 -7.39
C ALA A 253 2.84 15.53 -6.05
N ILE A 254 2.74 14.36 -5.41
CA ILE A 254 3.44 14.08 -4.15
C ILE A 254 4.95 14.14 -4.36
N TYR A 255 5.47 13.52 -5.42
CA TYR A 255 6.91 13.55 -5.74
C TYR A 255 7.42 14.99 -5.94
N LYS A 256 6.73 15.83 -6.75
CA LYS A 256 7.08 17.23 -6.98
C LYS A 256 7.12 18.02 -5.66
N HIS A 257 6.13 17.82 -4.81
CA HIS A 257 6.07 18.46 -3.49
C HIS A 257 7.27 18.06 -2.63
N LEU A 258 7.53 16.75 -2.48
CA LEU A 258 8.67 16.24 -1.70
C LEU A 258 10.02 16.73 -2.24
N ALA A 259 10.18 16.75 -3.56
CA ALA A 259 11.40 17.25 -4.20
C ALA A 259 11.63 18.74 -3.93
N SER A 260 10.56 19.55 -3.90
CA SER A 260 10.65 20.98 -3.56
C SER A 260 11.11 21.21 -2.11
N GLU A 261 10.69 20.33 -1.20
CA GLU A 261 11.08 20.32 0.22
C GLU A 261 12.43 19.59 0.47
N LYS A 262 13.10 19.12 -0.59
CA LYS A 262 14.33 18.30 -0.50
C LYS A 262 14.17 17.03 0.34
N SER A 263 12.97 16.51 0.44
CA SER A 263 12.69 15.19 1.05
C SER A 263 13.03 14.08 0.05
N PRO A 264 13.77 13.05 0.47
CA PRO A 264 14.24 12.01 -0.48
C PRO A 264 13.07 11.23 -1.07
N ALA A 265 13.04 11.16 -2.40
CA ALA A 265 12.03 10.42 -3.13
C ALA A 265 12.59 9.89 -4.47
N CYS A 266 12.06 8.76 -4.91
CA CYS A 266 12.38 8.17 -6.20
C CYS A 266 11.07 7.89 -6.94
N PHE A 267 10.96 8.34 -8.21
CA PHE A 267 9.75 8.15 -8.99
C PHE A 267 10.07 7.51 -10.34
N TYR A 268 9.51 6.31 -10.56
CA TYR A 268 9.47 5.64 -11.86
C TYR A 268 8.15 6.00 -12.54
N ASP A 269 8.23 6.87 -13.52
CA ASP A 269 7.13 7.45 -14.27
C ASP A 269 6.93 6.65 -15.57
N PHE A 270 5.90 5.83 -15.63
CA PHE A 270 5.62 4.96 -16.76
C PHE A 270 4.79 5.69 -17.82
N GLU A 271 5.46 6.18 -18.86
CA GLU A 271 4.79 6.89 -19.96
C GLU A 271 3.75 6.02 -20.67
N GLU A 272 2.59 6.62 -20.95
CA GLU A 272 1.49 6.00 -21.68
C GLU A 272 1.00 4.66 -21.10
N ARG A 273 1.28 4.38 -19.82
CA ARG A 273 0.81 3.19 -19.11
C ARG A 273 -0.35 3.57 -18.17
N GLY A 274 -1.21 2.58 -17.90
CA GLY A 274 -2.40 2.72 -17.07
C GLY A 274 -2.22 2.16 -15.66
N HIS A 275 -3.34 1.73 -15.08
CA HIS A 275 -3.39 1.24 -13.70
C HIS A 275 -2.67 -0.10 -13.47
N GLU A 276 -2.30 -0.82 -14.53
CA GLU A 276 -1.52 -2.05 -14.42
C GLU A 276 -0.18 -1.85 -13.72
N ILE A 277 0.31 -0.61 -13.62
CA ILE A 277 1.52 -0.27 -12.88
C ILE A 277 1.35 -0.50 -11.37
N CYS A 278 0.14 -0.69 -10.89
CA CYS A 278 -0.08 -1.11 -9.50
C CYS A 278 0.50 -2.50 -9.18
N VAL A 279 0.75 -3.37 -10.18
CA VAL A 279 1.31 -4.72 -9.98
C VAL A 279 2.56 -5.01 -10.82
N VAL A 280 2.69 -4.41 -12.00
CA VAL A 280 3.81 -4.67 -12.93
C VAL A 280 5.19 -4.54 -12.28
N PRO A 281 5.48 -3.55 -11.42
CA PRO A 281 6.80 -3.39 -10.80
C PRO A 281 7.22 -4.58 -9.92
N MET A 282 6.28 -5.27 -9.28
CA MET A 282 6.57 -6.45 -8.47
C MET A 282 7.13 -7.64 -9.28
N HIS A 283 6.96 -7.60 -10.60
CA HIS A 283 7.46 -8.63 -11.51
C HIS A 283 8.66 -8.19 -12.35
N THR A 284 8.73 -6.90 -12.68
CA THR A 284 9.65 -6.37 -13.69
C THR A 284 10.71 -5.41 -13.13
N HIS A 285 10.45 -4.80 -11.95
CA HIS A 285 11.32 -3.79 -11.33
C HIS A 285 11.75 -4.19 -9.91
N VAL A 286 11.86 -5.50 -9.65
CA VAL A 286 12.37 -6.01 -8.37
C VAL A 286 13.79 -5.48 -8.08
N PRO A 287 14.73 -5.42 -9.04
CA PRO A 287 16.06 -4.84 -8.79
C PRO A 287 16.00 -3.37 -8.35
N GLU A 288 15.08 -2.57 -8.91
CA GLU A 288 14.89 -1.16 -8.59
C GLU A 288 14.32 -0.98 -7.17
N ILE A 289 13.35 -1.83 -6.80
CA ILE A 289 12.83 -1.88 -5.43
C ILE A 289 13.95 -2.23 -4.45
N MET A 290 14.74 -3.27 -4.74
CA MET A 290 15.88 -3.68 -3.91
C MET A 290 16.96 -2.59 -3.84
N ARG A 291 17.22 -1.87 -4.95
CA ARG A 291 18.12 -0.72 -4.98
C ARG A 291 17.64 0.38 -4.05
N PHE A 292 16.36 0.76 -4.12
CA PHE A 292 15.77 1.76 -3.23
C PHE A 292 15.90 1.36 -1.76
N LEU A 293 15.53 0.14 -1.40
CA LEU A 293 15.64 -0.37 -0.03
C LEU A 293 17.09 -0.31 0.46
N LYS A 294 18.06 -0.72 -0.37
CA LYS A 294 19.48 -0.66 0.00
C LYS A 294 19.97 0.77 0.18
N GLN A 295 19.72 1.64 -0.81
CA GLN A 295 20.32 2.98 -0.85
C GLN A 295 19.61 3.95 0.11
N TYR A 296 18.28 4.02 0.04
CA TYR A 296 17.53 5.01 0.81
C TYR A 296 17.22 4.54 2.24
N VAL A 297 16.83 3.25 2.41
CA VAL A 297 16.41 2.75 3.72
C VAL A 297 17.59 2.29 4.57
N ILE A 298 18.53 1.53 3.99
CA ILE A 298 19.65 0.96 4.76
C ILE A 298 20.83 1.95 4.84
N GLN A 299 21.19 2.59 3.72
CA GLN A 299 22.35 3.50 3.64
C GLN A 299 22.00 4.96 3.94
N GLY A 300 20.71 5.34 3.94
CA GLY A 300 20.23 6.66 4.30
C GLY A 300 20.52 7.74 3.25
N GLU A 301 20.57 7.37 1.95
CA GLU A 301 20.77 8.35 0.89
C GLU A 301 19.67 9.42 0.87
N GLN A 302 20.07 10.68 0.66
CA GLN A 302 19.20 11.86 0.68
C GLN A 302 19.19 12.52 -0.69
N ARG A 303 18.51 11.91 -1.66
CA ARG A 303 18.42 12.45 -3.02
C ARG A 303 17.03 12.25 -3.62
N ASN A 304 16.73 12.99 -4.68
CA ASN A 304 15.54 12.86 -5.48
C ASN A 304 15.90 12.30 -6.87
N GLU A 305 15.15 11.31 -7.33
CA GLU A 305 15.31 10.71 -8.65
C GLU A 305 13.96 10.67 -9.37
N HIS A 306 13.90 11.17 -10.61
CA HIS A 306 12.75 11.00 -11.49
C HIS A 306 13.22 10.23 -12.73
N ILE A 307 12.72 9.02 -12.88
CA ILE A 307 13.08 8.10 -13.96
C ILE A 307 11.86 7.89 -14.84
N VAL A 308 11.93 8.41 -16.06
CA VAL A 308 10.90 8.17 -17.08
C VAL A 308 11.13 6.80 -17.70
N VAL A 309 10.12 5.95 -17.64
CA VAL A 309 10.12 4.61 -18.25
C VAL A 309 9.27 4.69 -19.51
N PRO A 310 9.89 4.76 -20.70
CA PRO A 310 9.15 4.92 -21.95
C PRO A 310 8.30 3.68 -22.24
N LYS A 311 7.20 3.89 -22.94
CA LYS A 311 6.41 2.80 -23.50
C LYS A 311 7.28 2.06 -24.51
N LYS A 312 7.57 0.79 -24.26
CA LYS A 312 8.18 -0.06 -25.29
C LYS A 312 7.14 -0.28 -26.39
N GLU A 313 7.58 -0.06 -27.64
CA GLU A 313 6.75 -0.35 -28.83
C GLU A 313 6.38 -1.83 -28.94
#